data_fb1530c1626cf97418e67379e55a7392
#
_entry.id   fb1530c1626cf97418e67379e55a7392
#
_cell.length_a   1.000
_cell.length_b   1.000
_cell.length_c   1.000
_cell.angle_alpha   90.00
_cell.angle_beta   90.00
_cell.angle_gamma   90.00
#
_symmetry.space_group_name_H-M   'P 1'
#
loop_
_entity.id
_entity.type
_entity.pdbx_description
1 polymer ?
#
loop_
_entity_poly.entity_id
_entity_poly.type
_entity_poly.pdbx_seq_one_letter_code
_entity_poly.pdbx_strand_id
1 'polypeptide(L)'
;MNEYLKSQSIAITGANSYVGLNFIKFCLDKKIKVKAFCRNPGSFSDDLKKNSYFEGFPYTLSSKSELKLKNVDSIIHLANQRVNSSRIGFNIDPNLEGAKHLIAQCKIHDIKNIIFLSSHLAYKETLSQYGKSKFACEKFFIDNGHTVVRSGIVFGGEALGFYKNLLFALKSNKFFPIICANAPIYPIHIEDLMNIMLMLSKFTHNTKKLYCLGEKHSIKLNFFLSRLAYKFYNKKIIFISLPGKIIYILTNALGYF
;
A
#
# COMPACT_ATOMS: atom_id res chain seq x y z
N MET A 1 15.31 10.08 -23.56
CA MET A 1 14.59 9.64 -22.32
C MET A 1 13.43 8.67 -22.59
N ASN A 2 12.99 8.46 -23.82
CA ASN A 2 11.82 7.65 -24.19
C ASN A 2 12.08 6.18 -24.59
N GLU A 3 13.28 5.79 -24.93
CA GLU A 3 13.55 4.42 -25.42
C GLU A 3 13.63 3.37 -24.30
N TYR A 4 14.09 3.75 -23.10
CA TYR A 4 14.18 2.83 -21.95
C TYR A 4 12.81 2.44 -21.33
N LEU A 5 11.72 3.12 -21.69
CA LEU A 5 10.38 2.87 -21.13
C LEU A 5 9.53 1.89 -21.94
N LYS A 6 9.85 1.68 -23.23
CA LYS A 6 8.99 0.90 -24.16
C LYS A 6 8.95 -0.61 -23.93
N SER A 7 9.89 -1.18 -23.19
CA SER A 7 9.97 -2.62 -22.94
C SER A 7 9.72 -3.03 -21.49
N GLN A 8 9.55 -2.08 -20.56
CA GLN A 8 9.42 -2.42 -19.15
C GLN A 8 8.09 -3.12 -18.85
N SER A 9 8.17 -4.25 -18.12
CA SER A 9 7.02 -4.99 -17.61
C SER A 9 7.06 -5.05 -16.08
N ILE A 10 6.00 -4.62 -15.42
CA ILE A 10 5.91 -4.57 -13.97
C ILE A 10 4.79 -5.48 -13.48
N ALA A 11 5.11 -6.38 -12.55
CA ALA A 11 4.10 -7.12 -11.80
C ALA A 11 3.68 -6.35 -10.55
N ILE A 12 2.37 -6.31 -10.27
CA ILE A 12 1.81 -5.60 -9.12
C ILE A 12 0.96 -6.59 -8.32
N THR A 13 1.33 -6.91 -7.09
CA THR A 13 0.49 -7.70 -6.19
C THR A 13 -0.38 -6.77 -5.34
N GLY A 14 -1.57 -7.21 -4.96
CA GLY A 14 -2.55 -6.30 -4.34
C GLY A 14 -3.06 -5.25 -5.30
N ALA A 15 -3.11 -5.59 -6.58
CA ALA A 15 -3.38 -4.73 -7.72
C ALA A 15 -4.74 -4.03 -7.68
N ASN A 16 -5.75 -4.61 -7.01
CA ASN A 16 -7.08 -4.00 -6.83
C ASN A 16 -7.19 -3.12 -5.57
N SER A 17 -6.07 -2.82 -4.90
CA SER A 17 -6.03 -1.85 -3.81
C SER A 17 -6.05 -0.40 -4.32
N TYR A 18 -6.27 0.56 -3.41
CA TYR A 18 -6.23 1.99 -3.74
C TYR A 18 -4.91 2.39 -4.45
N VAL A 19 -3.77 2.04 -3.88
CA VAL A 19 -2.46 2.33 -4.50
C VAL A 19 -2.28 1.51 -5.77
N GLY A 20 -2.69 0.24 -5.77
CA GLY A 20 -2.53 -0.68 -6.91
C GLY A 20 -3.26 -0.20 -8.16
N LEU A 21 -4.55 0.16 -8.06
CA LEU A 21 -5.33 0.63 -9.21
C LEU A 21 -4.82 1.96 -9.77
N ASN A 22 -4.45 2.90 -8.89
CA ASN A 22 -3.84 4.15 -9.35
C ASN A 22 -2.49 3.90 -10.04
N PHE A 23 -1.67 2.98 -9.50
CA PHE A 23 -0.37 2.65 -10.10
C PHE A 23 -0.51 1.91 -11.43
N ILE A 24 -1.51 1.04 -11.58
CA ILE A 24 -1.83 0.40 -12.86
C ILE A 24 -2.13 1.48 -13.91
N LYS A 25 -3.08 2.38 -13.65
CA LYS A 25 -3.42 3.47 -14.58
C LYS A 25 -2.20 4.30 -14.95
N PHE A 26 -1.42 4.70 -13.95
CA PHE A 26 -0.18 5.45 -14.12
C PHE A 26 0.85 4.74 -15.03
N CYS A 27 0.98 3.41 -14.91
CA CYS A 27 1.86 2.62 -15.78
C CYS A 27 1.30 2.52 -17.20
N LEU A 28 0.00 2.30 -17.37
CA LEU A 28 -0.64 2.18 -18.67
C LEU A 28 -0.58 3.48 -19.47
N ASP A 29 -0.76 4.64 -18.81
CA ASP A 29 -0.59 5.97 -19.42
C ASP A 29 0.83 6.18 -19.99
N LYS A 30 1.81 5.49 -19.39
CA LYS A 30 3.22 5.49 -19.83
C LYS A 30 3.56 4.34 -20.77
N LYS A 31 2.57 3.56 -21.23
CA LYS A 31 2.74 2.38 -22.08
C LYS A 31 3.68 1.31 -21.48
N ILE A 32 3.66 1.17 -20.16
CA ILE A 32 4.38 0.13 -19.42
C ILE A 32 3.45 -1.08 -19.29
N LYS A 33 3.98 -2.27 -19.61
CA LYS A 33 3.23 -3.51 -19.44
C LYS A 33 3.01 -3.84 -17.97
N VAL A 34 1.78 -4.20 -17.61
CA VAL A 34 1.39 -4.51 -16.24
C VAL A 34 0.81 -5.91 -16.13
N LYS A 35 1.37 -6.71 -15.26
CA LYS A 35 0.76 -7.95 -14.76
C LYS A 35 0.18 -7.72 -13.38
N ALA A 36 -1.13 -7.65 -13.30
CA ALA A 36 -1.88 -7.28 -12.10
C ALA A 36 -2.35 -8.52 -11.33
N PHE A 37 -1.81 -8.72 -10.13
CA PHE A 37 -2.09 -9.87 -9.27
C PHE A 37 -3.03 -9.47 -8.11
N CYS A 38 -4.24 -10.06 -8.08
CA CYS A 38 -5.21 -9.82 -7.02
C CYS A 38 -6.12 -11.04 -6.79
N ARG A 39 -6.89 -11.04 -5.70
CA ARG A 39 -7.77 -12.18 -5.35
C ARG A 39 -8.84 -12.47 -6.40
N ASN A 40 -9.40 -11.43 -7.01
CA ASN A 40 -10.43 -11.56 -8.04
C ASN A 40 -10.08 -10.66 -9.25
N PRO A 41 -9.35 -11.16 -10.24
CA PRO A 41 -9.02 -10.38 -11.45
C PRO A 41 -10.24 -10.06 -12.31
N GLY A 42 -11.34 -10.77 -12.15
CA GLY A 42 -12.62 -10.45 -12.79
C GLY A 42 -13.21 -9.10 -12.37
N SER A 43 -12.80 -8.57 -11.20
CA SER A 43 -13.26 -7.27 -10.68
C SER A 43 -12.63 -6.04 -11.36
N PHE A 44 -11.61 -6.20 -12.20
CA PHE A 44 -11.09 -5.09 -12.99
C PHE A 44 -12.10 -4.62 -14.02
N SER A 45 -12.13 -3.31 -14.30
CA SER A 45 -13.02 -2.74 -15.31
C SER A 45 -12.73 -3.30 -16.71
N ASP A 46 -13.73 -3.28 -17.58
CA ASP A 46 -13.57 -3.78 -18.94
C ASP A 46 -12.58 -2.93 -19.74
N ASP A 47 -12.46 -1.64 -19.45
CA ASP A 47 -11.46 -0.77 -20.08
C ASP A 47 -10.04 -1.21 -19.75
N LEU A 48 -9.77 -1.62 -18.49
CA LEU A 48 -8.48 -2.19 -18.13
C LEU A 48 -8.23 -3.52 -18.83
N LYS A 49 -9.22 -4.41 -18.87
CA LYS A 49 -9.09 -5.74 -19.50
C LYS A 49 -8.87 -5.68 -21.01
N LYS A 50 -9.40 -4.65 -21.69
CA LYS A 50 -9.21 -4.41 -23.13
C LYS A 50 -7.86 -3.75 -23.45
N ASN A 51 -7.13 -3.23 -22.48
CA ASN A 51 -5.87 -2.57 -22.70
C ASN A 51 -4.76 -3.60 -23.00
N SER A 52 -4.09 -3.47 -24.15
CA SER A 52 -3.02 -4.40 -24.62
C SER A 52 -1.78 -4.44 -23.72
N TYR A 53 -1.63 -3.49 -22.82
CA TYR A 53 -0.53 -3.42 -21.84
C TYR A 53 -0.93 -4.00 -20.48
N PHE A 54 -2.14 -4.57 -20.33
CA PHE A 54 -2.66 -5.06 -19.06
C PHE A 54 -3.01 -6.53 -19.12
N GLU A 55 -2.57 -7.27 -18.08
CA GLU A 55 -2.97 -8.66 -17.84
C GLU A 55 -3.31 -8.84 -16.36
N GLY A 56 -4.48 -9.45 -16.07
CA GLY A 56 -4.93 -9.72 -14.70
C GLY A 56 -4.79 -11.19 -14.32
N PHE A 57 -4.24 -11.49 -13.14
CA PHE A 57 -4.00 -12.84 -12.63
C PHE A 57 -4.52 -13.03 -11.21
N PRO A 58 -5.06 -14.22 -10.86
CA PRO A 58 -5.43 -14.54 -9.50
C PRO A 58 -4.19 -14.65 -8.60
N TYR A 59 -4.29 -14.10 -7.40
CA TYR A 59 -3.24 -14.17 -6.40
C TYR A 59 -3.78 -13.98 -4.99
N THR A 60 -3.33 -14.81 -4.07
CA THR A 60 -3.52 -14.65 -2.63
C THR A 60 -2.18 -14.83 -1.91
N LEU A 61 -2.03 -14.26 -0.71
CA LEU A 61 -0.81 -14.44 0.10
C LEU A 61 -0.61 -15.88 0.58
N SER A 62 -1.68 -16.67 0.64
CA SER A 62 -1.65 -18.09 0.97
C SER A 62 -1.50 -19.01 -0.25
N SER A 63 -1.46 -18.46 -1.47
CA SER A 63 -1.28 -19.24 -2.69
C SER A 63 0.12 -19.83 -2.72
N LYS A 64 0.19 -21.13 -3.02
CA LYS A 64 1.43 -21.87 -3.28
C LYS A 64 1.63 -22.13 -4.78
N SER A 65 0.73 -21.63 -5.63
CA SER A 65 0.80 -21.81 -7.07
C SER A 65 1.90 -20.95 -7.70
N GLU A 66 2.41 -21.41 -8.81
CA GLU A 66 3.36 -20.67 -9.63
C GLU A 66 2.77 -19.35 -10.12
N LEU A 67 3.55 -18.28 -10.02
CA LEU A 67 3.16 -16.96 -10.50
C LEU A 67 3.53 -16.79 -11.98
N LYS A 68 2.67 -16.17 -12.76
CA LYS A 68 2.89 -15.89 -14.19
C LYS A 68 3.86 -14.72 -14.39
N LEU A 69 5.12 -14.89 -13.95
CA LEU A 69 6.14 -13.85 -13.92
C LEU A 69 7.07 -13.82 -15.15
N LYS A 70 6.82 -14.63 -16.18
CA LYS A 70 7.60 -14.59 -17.43
C LYS A 70 7.61 -13.18 -18.03
N ASN A 71 8.78 -12.68 -18.41
CA ASN A 71 9.00 -11.33 -18.97
C ASN A 71 8.59 -10.19 -18.02
N VAL A 72 8.77 -10.35 -16.72
CA VAL A 72 8.60 -9.31 -15.70
C VAL A 72 9.97 -8.80 -15.29
N ASP A 73 10.18 -7.50 -15.34
CA ASP A 73 11.45 -6.86 -14.96
C ASP A 73 11.51 -6.53 -13.46
N SER A 74 10.38 -6.18 -12.88
CA SER A 74 10.29 -5.80 -11.46
C SER A 74 8.91 -6.06 -10.86
N ILE A 75 8.85 -6.15 -9.54
CA ILE A 75 7.60 -6.35 -8.81
C ILE A 75 7.36 -5.23 -7.81
N ILE A 76 6.13 -4.70 -7.81
CA ILE A 76 5.62 -3.82 -6.77
C ILE A 76 4.71 -4.66 -5.87
N HIS A 77 5.16 -4.94 -4.65
CA HIS A 77 4.41 -5.75 -3.69
C HIS A 77 3.55 -4.87 -2.78
N LEU A 78 2.24 -4.80 -3.07
CA LEU A 78 1.25 -4.03 -2.31
C LEU A 78 0.27 -4.93 -1.56
N ALA A 79 0.27 -6.25 -1.84
CA ALA A 79 -0.64 -7.19 -1.20
C ALA A 79 -0.43 -7.16 0.32
N ASN A 80 -1.54 -7.05 1.04
CA ASN A 80 -1.56 -7.09 2.49
C ASN A 80 -2.89 -7.65 2.98
N GLN A 81 -2.82 -8.57 3.93
CA GLN A 81 -3.98 -9.11 4.64
C GLN A 81 -4.00 -8.55 6.05
N ARG A 82 -5.17 -8.10 6.52
CA ARG A 82 -5.33 -7.72 7.92
C ARG A 82 -5.14 -8.97 8.79
N VAL A 83 -4.27 -8.86 9.78
CA VAL A 83 -4.06 -9.90 10.79
C VAL A 83 -5.01 -9.58 11.95
N ASN A 84 -6.02 -10.40 12.16
CA ASN A 84 -6.93 -10.28 13.30
C ASN A 84 -6.34 -11.03 14.50
N SER A 85 -6.24 -10.36 15.64
CA SER A 85 -5.73 -10.91 16.90
C SER A 85 -6.56 -12.08 17.46
N SER A 86 -7.82 -12.21 17.04
CA SER A 86 -8.74 -13.25 17.51
C SER A 86 -8.48 -14.68 16.97
N ARG A 87 -7.57 -14.85 16.03
CA ARG A 87 -7.08 -16.17 15.61
C ARG A 87 -5.79 -16.54 16.37
N ILE A 88 -5.87 -16.50 17.69
CA ILE A 88 -4.83 -17.03 18.60
C ILE A 88 -4.82 -18.56 18.42
N GLY A 89 -3.90 -19.06 17.62
CA GLY A 89 -3.73 -20.50 17.40
C GLY A 89 -2.67 -20.86 16.36
N PHE A 90 -2.37 -19.94 15.43
CA PHE A 90 -1.28 -20.14 14.46
C PHE A 90 -0.39 -18.89 14.42
N ASN A 91 0.83 -19.08 14.91
CA ASN A 91 1.89 -18.03 14.91
C ASN A 91 2.43 -17.65 13.51
N ILE A 92 1.63 -17.82 12.46
CA ILE A 92 2.09 -17.60 11.08
C ILE A 92 1.43 -16.32 10.56
N ASP A 93 2.25 -15.28 10.35
CA ASP A 93 1.80 -14.07 9.66
C ASP A 93 1.63 -14.37 8.17
N PRO A 94 0.39 -14.30 7.62
CA PRO A 94 0.13 -14.60 6.22
C PRO A 94 0.86 -13.63 5.26
N ASN A 95 1.17 -12.40 5.71
CA ASN A 95 1.92 -11.45 4.91
C ASN A 95 3.38 -11.86 4.79
N LEU A 96 3.98 -12.34 5.87
CA LEU A 96 5.36 -12.84 5.85
C LEU A 96 5.47 -14.13 5.03
N GLU A 97 4.53 -15.06 5.16
CA GLU A 97 4.51 -16.28 4.33
C GLU A 97 4.32 -15.97 2.85
N GLY A 98 3.42 -15.04 2.54
CA GLY A 98 3.24 -14.55 1.17
C GLY A 98 4.49 -13.89 0.61
N ALA A 99 5.24 -13.13 1.43
CA ALA A 99 6.51 -12.53 1.05
C ALA A 99 7.58 -13.62 0.75
N LYS A 100 7.66 -14.66 1.59
CA LYS A 100 8.58 -15.79 1.38
C LYS A 100 8.29 -16.49 0.05
N HIS A 101 7.02 -16.80 -0.21
CA HIS A 101 6.61 -17.43 -1.47
C HIS A 101 6.93 -16.53 -2.67
N LEU A 102 6.59 -15.24 -2.60
CA LEU A 102 6.88 -14.28 -3.68
C LEU A 102 8.38 -14.23 -4.01
N ILE A 103 9.24 -14.13 -3.01
CA ILE A 103 10.71 -14.10 -3.23
C ILE A 103 11.19 -15.41 -3.85
N ALA A 104 10.66 -16.55 -3.41
CA ALA A 104 11.00 -17.84 -4.02
C ALA A 104 10.63 -17.88 -5.52
N GLN A 105 9.44 -17.40 -5.88
CA GLN A 105 9.00 -17.30 -7.27
C GLN A 105 9.89 -16.33 -8.09
N CYS A 106 10.29 -15.20 -7.49
CA CYS A 106 11.19 -14.25 -8.14
C CYS A 106 12.56 -14.84 -8.45
N LYS A 107 13.09 -15.69 -7.56
CA LYS A 107 14.35 -16.41 -7.82
C LYS A 107 14.25 -17.39 -9.00
N ILE A 108 13.12 -18.09 -9.14
CA ILE A 108 12.86 -19.00 -10.28
C ILE A 108 12.83 -18.25 -11.61
N HIS A 109 12.30 -17.02 -11.62
CA HIS A 109 12.15 -16.20 -12.83
C HIS A 109 13.27 -15.16 -13.01
N ASP A 110 14.35 -15.19 -12.20
CA ASP A 110 15.49 -14.25 -12.21
C ASP A 110 15.07 -12.78 -12.02
N ILE A 111 13.98 -12.52 -11.28
CA ILE A 111 13.52 -11.17 -10.97
C ILE A 111 14.30 -10.66 -9.77
N LYS A 112 15.17 -9.68 -9.99
CA LYS A 112 16.09 -9.15 -8.97
C LYS A 112 15.51 -7.98 -8.19
N ASN A 113 14.52 -7.27 -8.74
CA ASN A 113 14.00 -6.04 -8.14
C ASN A 113 12.56 -6.21 -7.67
N ILE A 114 12.39 -6.31 -6.35
CA ILE A 114 11.09 -6.23 -5.69
C ILE A 114 11.06 -4.97 -4.85
N ILE A 115 9.98 -4.18 -4.99
CA ILE A 115 9.72 -3.02 -4.15
C ILE A 115 8.53 -3.35 -3.25
N PHE A 116 8.77 -3.43 -1.97
CA PHE A 116 7.74 -3.67 -0.96
C PHE A 116 7.21 -2.34 -0.41
N LEU A 117 5.92 -2.08 -0.59
CA LEU A 117 5.28 -0.91 0.03
C LEU A 117 4.94 -1.22 1.49
N SER A 118 5.66 -0.56 2.38
CA SER A 118 5.47 -0.59 3.81
C SER A 118 4.82 0.70 4.32
N SER A 119 4.92 0.98 5.61
CA SER A 119 4.26 2.10 6.26
C SER A 119 5.16 2.72 7.33
N HIS A 120 4.97 4.00 7.63
CA HIS A 120 5.60 4.64 8.80
C HIS A 120 5.22 3.98 10.14
N LEU A 121 4.16 3.15 10.18
CA LEU A 121 3.80 2.35 11.36
C LEU A 121 4.69 1.11 11.56
N ALA A 122 5.57 0.77 10.60
CA ALA A 122 6.47 -0.36 10.67
C ALA A 122 7.74 0.01 11.43
N TYR A 123 7.75 -0.14 12.74
CA TYR A 123 8.93 0.03 13.60
C TYR A 123 8.88 -0.97 14.76
N LYS A 124 10.03 -1.17 15.40
CA LYS A 124 10.26 -2.27 16.35
C LYS A 124 9.29 -2.24 17.54
N GLU A 125 9.02 -1.05 18.08
CA GLU A 125 8.22 -0.83 19.29
C GLU A 125 6.73 -0.58 18.97
N THR A 126 6.30 -0.76 17.71
CA THR A 126 4.90 -0.54 17.34
C THR A 126 3.96 -1.47 18.08
N LEU A 127 2.86 -0.92 18.61
CA LEU A 127 1.80 -1.72 19.24
C LEU A 127 0.80 -2.25 18.21
N SER A 128 0.75 -1.65 17.01
CA SER A 128 -0.17 -2.03 15.95
C SER A 128 0.19 -3.38 15.34
N GLN A 129 -0.76 -4.32 15.26
CA GLN A 129 -0.57 -5.60 14.57
C GLN A 129 -0.20 -5.40 13.10
N TYR A 130 -0.81 -4.41 12.44
CA TYR A 130 -0.44 -4.01 11.09
C TYR A 130 1.03 -3.57 11.00
N GLY A 131 1.47 -2.72 11.92
CA GLY A 131 2.86 -2.25 11.99
C GLY A 131 3.84 -3.40 12.24
N LYS A 132 3.52 -4.30 13.17
CA LYS A 132 4.34 -5.50 13.46
C LYS A 132 4.50 -6.39 12.24
N SER A 133 3.41 -6.71 11.56
CA SER A 133 3.40 -7.49 10.33
C SER A 133 4.23 -6.83 9.23
N LYS A 134 4.03 -5.52 9.00
CA LYS A 134 4.84 -4.75 8.03
C LYS A 134 6.32 -4.75 8.39
N PHE A 135 6.67 -4.56 9.66
CA PHE A 135 8.07 -4.56 10.12
C PHE A 135 8.75 -5.92 9.91
N ALA A 136 8.05 -7.02 10.18
CA ALA A 136 8.57 -8.37 9.93
C ALA A 136 8.81 -8.60 8.43
N CYS A 137 7.88 -8.18 7.56
CA CYS A 137 8.04 -8.27 6.12
C CYS A 137 9.19 -7.38 5.62
N GLU A 138 9.34 -6.14 6.13
CA GLU A 138 10.45 -5.25 5.77
C GLU A 138 11.80 -5.92 5.98
N LYS A 139 12.01 -6.45 7.20
CA LYS A 139 13.25 -7.14 7.54
C LYS A 139 13.54 -8.25 6.53
N PHE A 140 12.52 -9.07 6.22
CA PHE A 140 12.67 -10.18 5.29
C PHE A 140 13.02 -9.72 3.86
N PHE A 141 12.37 -8.66 3.35
CA PHE A 141 12.71 -8.10 2.03
C PHE A 141 14.12 -7.51 1.99
N ILE A 142 14.54 -6.78 3.02
CA ILE A 142 15.88 -6.18 3.13
C ILE A 142 16.97 -7.25 3.18
N ASP A 143 16.77 -8.29 4.00
CA ASP A 143 17.71 -9.40 4.18
C ASP A 143 17.87 -10.20 2.87
N ASN A 144 16.85 -10.22 2.01
CA ASN A 144 16.90 -10.83 0.67
C ASN A 144 17.33 -9.86 -0.46
N GLY A 145 17.83 -8.67 -0.13
CA GLY A 145 18.40 -7.75 -1.12
C GLY A 145 17.39 -6.83 -1.82
N HIS A 146 16.13 -6.80 -1.38
CA HIS A 146 15.07 -6.06 -2.04
C HIS A 146 14.84 -4.68 -1.39
N THR A 147 14.09 -3.83 -2.10
CA THR A 147 13.82 -2.45 -1.70
C THR A 147 12.52 -2.35 -0.92
N VAL A 148 12.56 -1.62 0.17
CA VAL A 148 11.41 -1.28 1.02
C VAL A 148 11.11 0.20 0.94
N VAL A 149 9.84 0.54 0.78
CA VAL A 149 9.32 1.92 0.80
C VAL A 149 8.35 2.06 1.95
N ARG A 150 8.72 2.78 2.99
CA ARG A 150 7.80 3.22 4.05
C ARG A 150 7.09 4.47 3.59
N SER A 151 5.79 4.40 3.34
CA SER A 151 4.99 5.59 3.04
C SER A 151 4.30 6.13 4.28
N GLY A 152 4.14 7.45 4.32
CA GLY A 152 3.17 8.10 5.20
C GLY A 152 1.73 7.87 4.71
N ILE A 153 0.81 8.73 5.13
CA ILE A 153 -0.58 8.65 4.69
C ILE A 153 -0.66 9.03 3.21
N VAL A 154 -1.04 8.06 2.38
CA VAL A 154 -1.21 8.27 0.94
C VAL A 154 -2.56 8.93 0.66
N PHE A 155 -2.56 10.00 -0.14
CA PHE A 155 -3.76 10.73 -0.52
C PHE A 155 -3.73 11.17 -2.00
N GLY A 156 -4.88 11.57 -2.55
CA GLY A 156 -4.99 12.02 -3.94
C GLY A 156 -5.38 10.91 -4.92
N GLY A 157 -5.37 11.23 -6.20
CA GLY A 157 -5.78 10.30 -7.26
C GLY A 157 -7.23 9.85 -7.17
N GLU A 158 -7.54 8.70 -7.76
CA GLU A 158 -8.86 8.09 -7.66
C GLU A 158 -9.07 7.52 -6.25
N ALA A 159 -10.10 8.04 -5.57
CA ALA A 159 -10.39 7.67 -4.20
C ALA A 159 -11.04 6.28 -4.12
N LEU A 160 -10.31 5.32 -3.55
CA LEU A 160 -10.75 3.94 -3.35
C LEU A 160 -10.47 3.47 -1.92
N GLY A 161 -11.13 2.40 -1.50
CA GLY A 161 -10.89 1.77 -0.19
C GLY A 161 -10.97 2.74 0.99
N PHE A 162 -9.96 2.72 1.84
CA PHE A 162 -9.91 3.59 3.04
C PHE A 162 -9.96 5.08 2.71
N TYR A 163 -9.27 5.53 1.65
CA TYR A 163 -9.27 6.95 1.27
C TYR A 163 -10.66 7.42 0.82
N LYS A 164 -11.39 6.60 0.05
CA LYS A 164 -12.79 6.88 -0.31
C LYS A 164 -13.68 7.01 0.92
N ASN A 165 -13.56 6.07 1.87
CA ASN A 165 -14.35 6.08 3.10
C ASN A 165 -14.03 7.31 3.97
N LEU A 166 -12.75 7.69 4.04
CA LEU A 166 -12.31 8.91 4.72
C LEU A 166 -12.94 10.15 4.09
N LEU A 167 -12.85 10.31 2.77
CA LEU A 167 -13.45 11.44 2.07
C LEU A 167 -14.98 11.47 2.24
N PHE A 168 -15.64 10.32 2.18
CA PHE A 168 -17.07 10.21 2.43
C PHE A 168 -17.43 10.65 3.85
N ALA A 169 -16.69 10.22 4.86
CA ALA A 169 -16.90 10.62 6.25
C ALA A 169 -16.69 12.14 6.45
N LEU A 170 -15.67 12.73 5.80
CA LEU A 170 -15.45 14.17 5.81
C LEU A 170 -16.58 14.95 5.11
N LYS A 171 -17.15 14.40 4.03
CA LYS A 171 -18.29 14.98 3.32
C LYS A 171 -19.55 14.98 4.18
N SER A 172 -19.86 13.85 4.78
CA SER A 172 -21.15 13.59 5.44
C SER A 172 -21.28 14.23 6.82
N ASN A 173 -20.16 14.42 7.55
CA ASN A 173 -20.19 14.82 8.95
C ASN A 173 -19.64 16.24 9.15
N LYS A 174 -20.32 17.03 10.00
CA LYS A 174 -19.83 18.31 10.52
C LYS A 174 -18.92 18.08 11.75
N PHE A 175 -19.27 17.08 12.55
CA PHE A 175 -18.51 16.65 13.73
C PHE A 175 -17.78 15.36 13.41
N PHE A 176 -16.47 15.34 13.60
CA PHE A 176 -15.63 14.20 13.26
C PHE A 176 -14.90 13.70 14.51
N PRO A 177 -15.27 12.51 15.04
CA PRO A 177 -14.54 11.92 16.15
C PRO A 177 -13.13 11.52 15.69
N ILE A 178 -12.13 11.91 16.44
CA ILE A 178 -10.73 11.65 16.11
C ILE A 178 -9.94 11.25 17.34
N ILE A 179 -9.09 10.26 17.18
CA ILE A 179 -8.11 9.88 18.20
C ILE A 179 -6.80 10.57 17.83
N CYS A 180 -6.10 11.10 18.85
CA CYS A 180 -4.81 11.72 18.62
C CYS A 180 -4.84 12.80 17.54
N ALA A 181 -5.79 13.74 17.63
CA ALA A 181 -6.00 14.84 16.67
C ALA A 181 -4.71 15.59 16.31
N ASN A 182 -3.80 15.72 17.26
CA ASN A 182 -2.52 16.41 17.12
C ASN A 182 -1.36 15.46 16.73
N ALA A 183 -1.63 14.19 16.42
CA ALA A 183 -0.58 13.26 16.01
C ALA A 183 0.17 13.80 14.79
N PRO A 184 1.52 13.78 14.80
CA PRO A 184 2.32 14.15 13.65
C PRO A 184 2.17 13.08 12.56
N ILE A 185 1.86 13.51 11.36
CA ILE A 185 1.80 12.64 10.18
C ILE A 185 2.68 13.22 9.06
N TYR A 186 3.09 12.35 8.15
CA TYR A 186 3.89 12.68 6.98
C TYR A 186 3.10 12.21 5.74
N PRO A 187 2.12 12.98 5.24
CA PRO A 187 1.34 12.58 4.08
C PRO A 187 2.20 12.58 2.81
N ILE A 188 1.81 11.75 1.84
CA ILE A 188 2.41 11.72 0.51
C ILE A 188 1.31 11.72 -0.55
N HIS A 189 1.46 12.56 -1.57
CA HIS A 189 0.56 12.51 -2.71
C HIS A 189 0.80 11.22 -3.50
N ILE A 190 -0.27 10.59 -3.98
CA ILE A 190 -0.16 9.29 -4.65
C ILE A 190 0.69 9.35 -5.92
N GLU A 191 0.67 10.47 -6.66
CA GLU A 191 1.51 10.65 -7.85
C GLU A 191 3.00 10.65 -7.51
N ASP A 192 3.40 11.30 -6.41
CA ASP A 192 4.79 11.29 -5.96
C ASP A 192 5.22 9.88 -5.56
N LEU A 193 4.37 9.16 -4.83
CA LEU A 193 4.60 7.77 -4.49
C LEU A 193 4.77 6.91 -5.74
N MET A 194 3.89 7.06 -6.74
CA MET A 194 3.95 6.30 -7.99
C MET A 194 5.21 6.63 -8.80
N ASN A 195 5.59 7.90 -8.91
CA ASN A 195 6.81 8.31 -9.60
C ASN A 195 8.05 7.70 -8.94
N ILE A 196 8.14 7.74 -7.61
CA ILE A 196 9.28 7.17 -6.88
C ILE A 196 9.31 5.65 -7.02
N MET A 197 8.17 4.95 -6.86
CA MET A 197 8.11 3.50 -7.05
C MET A 197 8.50 3.09 -8.47
N LEU A 198 8.05 3.83 -9.48
CA LEU A 198 8.44 3.58 -10.87
C LEU A 198 9.95 3.84 -11.08
N MET A 199 10.50 4.90 -10.50
CA MET A 199 11.93 5.16 -10.56
C MET A 199 12.72 4.01 -9.90
N LEU A 200 12.35 3.60 -8.70
CA LEU A 200 13.00 2.51 -7.98
C LEU A 200 12.89 1.16 -8.72
N SER A 201 11.81 0.94 -9.48
CA SER A 201 11.62 -0.29 -10.26
C SER A 201 12.63 -0.48 -11.39
N LYS A 202 13.30 0.59 -11.80
CA LYS A 202 14.31 0.56 -12.88
C LYS A 202 15.72 0.25 -12.38
N PHE A 203 15.97 0.42 -11.09
CA PHE A 203 17.30 0.21 -10.53
C PHE A 203 17.47 -1.23 -10.08
N THR A 204 18.36 -1.97 -10.73
CA THR A 204 18.70 -3.36 -10.38
C THR A 204 19.65 -3.46 -9.17
N HIS A 205 20.35 -2.38 -8.85
CA HIS A 205 21.31 -2.30 -7.74
C HIS A 205 21.07 -1.07 -6.89
N ASN A 206 20.06 -1.12 -6.01
CA ASN A 206 19.84 -0.09 -5.01
C ASN A 206 20.80 -0.30 -3.83
N THR A 207 21.67 0.68 -3.58
CA THR A 207 22.56 0.69 -2.40
C THR A 207 21.75 0.90 -1.11
N LYS A 208 20.73 1.75 -1.15
CA LYS A 208 19.76 1.90 -0.07
C LYS A 208 18.61 0.93 -0.27
N LYS A 209 18.33 0.16 0.77
CA LYS A 209 17.24 -0.83 0.76
C LYS A 209 15.97 -0.32 1.43
N LEU A 210 16.05 0.77 2.19
CA LEU A 210 14.90 1.37 2.90
C LEU A 210 14.79 2.86 2.58
N TYR A 211 13.62 3.26 2.06
CA TYR A 211 13.23 4.62 1.77
C TYR A 211 12.01 5.00 2.62
N CYS A 212 12.07 6.13 3.32
CA CYS A 212 10.93 6.72 4.02
C CYS A 212 10.39 7.88 3.18
N LEU A 213 9.13 7.79 2.77
CA LEU A 213 8.49 8.75 1.88
C LEU A 213 7.35 9.48 2.58
N GLY A 214 7.33 10.80 2.45
CA GLY A 214 6.32 11.69 2.99
C GLY A 214 6.79 13.13 2.92
N GLU A 215 5.98 14.04 3.41
CA GLU A 215 6.38 15.45 3.54
C GLU A 215 7.64 15.60 4.41
N LYS A 216 8.48 16.59 4.09
CA LYS A 216 9.71 16.88 4.83
C LYS A 216 9.44 17.20 6.30
N HIS A 217 8.34 17.89 6.57
CA HIS A 217 7.92 18.27 7.91
C HIS A 217 6.59 17.61 8.25
N SER A 218 6.47 17.13 9.47
CA SER A 218 5.19 16.57 9.92
C SER A 218 4.13 17.64 10.01
N ILE A 219 2.90 17.27 9.72
CA ILE A 219 1.70 18.08 9.95
C ILE A 219 0.76 17.37 10.92
N LYS A 220 -0.06 18.14 11.64
CA LYS A 220 -1.06 17.55 12.55
C LYS A 220 -2.15 16.85 11.76
N LEU A 221 -2.61 15.69 12.23
CA LEU A 221 -3.65 14.91 11.58
C LEU A 221 -4.95 15.72 11.38
N ASN A 222 -5.42 16.44 12.40
CA ASN A 222 -6.61 17.29 12.29
C ASN A 222 -6.44 18.40 11.23
N PHE A 223 -5.26 19.00 11.13
CA PHE A 223 -4.97 20.01 10.10
C PHE A 223 -5.05 19.39 8.69
N PHE A 224 -4.44 18.24 8.49
CA PHE A 224 -4.50 17.53 7.21
C PHE A 224 -5.95 17.21 6.81
N LEU A 225 -6.75 16.65 7.72
CA LEU A 225 -8.15 16.33 7.46
C LEU A 225 -9.00 17.58 7.20
N SER A 226 -8.75 18.69 7.92
CA SER A 226 -9.38 19.98 7.66
C SER A 226 -9.10 20.49 6.24
N ARG A 227 -7.85 20.36 5.80
CA ARG A 227 -7.45 20.79 4.44
C ARG A 227 -8.12 19.92 3.37
N LEU A 228 -8.23 18.60 3.57
CA LEU A 228 -8.97 17.72 2.66
C LEU A 228 -10.45 18.10 2.60
N ALA A 229 -11.11 18.28 3.75
CA ALA A 229 -12.52 18.66 3.79
C ALA A 229 -12.80 20.01 3.11
N TYR A 230 -11.93 20.97 3.33
CA TYR A 230 -12.03 22.27 2.67
C TYR A 230 -11.81 22.18 1.16
N LYS A 231 -10.73 21.49 0.74
CA LYS A 231 -10.37 21.36 -0.68
C LYS A 231 -11.44 20.65 -1.51
N PHE A 232 -12.00 19.55 -0.98
CA PHE A 232 -12.95 18.74 -1.76
C PHE A 232 -14.42 19.13 -1.59
N TYR A 233 -14.77 19.77 -0.47
CA TYR A 233 -16.18 20.01 -0.12
C TYR A 233 -16.48 21.43 0.33
N ASN A 234 -15.48 22.33 0.34
CA ASN A 234 -15.58 23.69 0.90
C ASN A 234 -16.19 23.70 2.31
N LYS A 235 -15.80 22.74 3.16
CA LYS A 235 -16.42 22.46 4.43
C LYS A 235 -15.45 22.60 5.58
N LYS A 236 -15.90 23.27 6.66
CA LYS A 236 -15.21 23.30 7.94
C LYS A 236 -15.70 22.13 8.81
N ILE A 237 -14.77 21.36 9.37
CA ILE A 237 -15.05 20.23 10.25
C ILE A 237 -14.64 20.57 11.67
N ILE A 238 -15.48 20.18 12.63
CA ILE A 238 -15.21 20.27 14.07
C ILE A 238 -14.73 18.89 14.53
N PHE A 239 -13.48 18.82 14.98
CA PHE A 239 -12.91 17.56 15.49
C PHE A 239 -13.23 17.41 16.97
N ILE A 240 -13.82 16.25 17.31
CA ILE A 240 -14.06 15.85 18.69
C ILE A 240 -12.95 14.86 19.06
N SER A 241 -11.99 15.34 19.87
CA SER A 241 -10.90 14.50 20.34
C SER A 241 -11.41 13.49 21.37
N LEU A 242 -11.30 12.20 21.02
CA LEU A 242 -11.67 11.11 21.92
C LEU A 242 -10.43 10.64 22.69
N PRO A 243 -10.47 10.56 24.03
CA PRO A 243 -9.39 9.97 24.80
C PRO A 243 -9.18 8.50 24.38
N GLY A 244 -7.93 8.11 24.10
CA GLY A 244 -7.62 6.75 23.67
C GLY A 244 -8.09 5.66 24.65
N LYS A 245 -8.15 5.96 25.96
CA LYS A 245 -8.68 5.06 26.99
C LYS A 245 -10.17 4.71 26.76
N ILE A 246 -10.99 5.67 26.33
CA ILE A 246 -12.43 5.43 26.06
C ILE A 246 -12.59 4.46 24.89
N ILE A 247 -11.76 4.60 23.87
CA ILE A 247 -11.82 3.71 22.69
C ILE A 247 -11.38 2.31 23.05
N TYR A 248 -10.29 2.17 23.83
CA TYR A 248 -9.85 0.87 24.32
C TYR A 248 -10.97 0.15 25.10
N ILE A 249 -11.71 0.87 25.94
CA ILE A 249 -12.86 0.32 26.69
C ILE A 249 -14.00 -0.07 25.73
N LEU A 250 -14.34 0.80 24.77
CA LEU A 250 -15.44 0.54 23.82
C LEU A 250 -15.11 -0.61 22.88
N THR A 251 -13.89 -0.72 22.40
CA THR A 251 -13.47 -1.80 21.49
C THR A 251 -13.37 -3.15 22.19
N ASN A 252 -12.93 -3.18 23.45
CA ASN A 252 -12.97 -4.39 24.27
C ASN A 252 -14.40 -4.81 24.62
N ALA A 253 -15.28 -3.85 24.94
CA ALA A 253 -16.68 -4.15 25.26
C ALA A 253 -17.47 -4.64 24.04
N LEU A 254 -17.08 -4.25 22.83
CA LEU A 254 -17.71 -4.64 21.56
C LEU A 254 -17.05 -5.85 20.87
N GLY A 255 -16.03 -6.46 21.49
CA GLY A 255 -15.34 -7.64 20.94
C GLY A 255 -14.55 -7.37 19.65
N TYR A 256 -14.06 -6.15 19.45
CA TYR A 256 -13.31 -5.75 18.25
C TYR A 256 -11.77 -5.90 18.38
N PHE A 257 -11.29 -6.56 19.44
CA PHE A 257 -9.87 -6.95 19.60
C PHE A 257 -9.73 -8.44 19.85
#